data_a781fdca365f075daff6be924e62ab62
#
_entry.id   a781fdca365f075daff6be924e62ab62
#
_cell.length_a   1.000
_cell.length_b   1.000
_cell.length_c   1.000
_cell.angle_alpha   90.00
_cell.angle_beta   90.00
_cell.angle_gamma   90.00
#
_symmetry.space_group_name_H-M   'P 1'
#
loop_
_entity.id
_entity.type
_entity.pdbx_description
1 polymer ?
#
loop_
_entity_poly.entity_id
_entity_poly.type
_entity_poly.pdbx_seq_one_letter_code
_entity_poly.pdbx_strand_id
1 'polypeptide(L)'
;MIIRHLIGGSLKAVLKILAYSGLGAAAVLTVLFVVYLQSRPDLEIWHTTDLDAEFTRNSKAKNLSEYLVIEDQVFKQLDTSVYDKVAIGPAHQVNRYSRGSLADPTAMPTNWNRSYELKADKPKGAVMLLHGLSDSPYSLRSLGERLQAAGMHVLALRMPGHGTAPSGLTSIDWRDMAAAVNLGMDHLKQVMGDGPLYVVGYSTGGALAVHYALSGLRDPSQARLDGIVLISPAIGVSSLAVLAVWQARLGHFLGLDKLEWNSLLPEYDPYKYGSFAVNAGDQVYRLTVAMSELMDARSKDGTLSSLPPILAFQSGVD
;
A
#
# COMPACT_ATOMS: atom_id res chain seq x y z
N MET A 1 -36.29 21.35 -55.77
CA MET A 1 -35.68 19.99 -55.73
C MET A 1 -34.13 20.03 -55.71
N ILE A 2 -33.46 20.97 -56.32
CA ILE A 2 -31.99 21.13 -56.44
C ILE A 2 -31.32 21.47 -55.12
N ILE A 3 -31.88 22.29 -54.26
CA ILE A 3 -31.30 22.76 -53.00
C ILE A 3 -31.15 21.60 -51.99
N ARG A 4 -32.08 20.63 -51.94
CA ARG A 4 -31.98 19.44 -51.06
C ARG A 4 -30.83 18.50 -51.44
N HIS A 5 -30.44 18.46 -52.74
CA HIS A 5 -29.32 17.62 -53.21
C HIS A 5 -27.96 18.25 -52.89
N LEU A 6 -27.85 19.57 -52.96
CA LEU A 6 -26.62 20.28 -52.58
C LEU A 6 -26.32 20.25 -51.10
N ILE A 7 -27.35 20.38 -50.24
CA ILE A 7 -27.19 20.31 -48.78
C ILE A 7 -26.83 18.86 -48.33
N GLY A 8 -27.44 17.83 -48.95
CA GLY A 8 -27.16 16.44 -48.63
C GLY A 8 -25.74 15.97 -49.08
N GLY A 9 -25.19 16.57 -50.15
CA GLY A 9 -23.84 16.32 -50.63
C GLY A 9 -22.77 16.92 -49.70
N SER A 10 -22.97 18.17 -49.27
CA SER A 10 -22.07 18.84 -48.34
C SER A 10 -22.04 18.18 -46.96
N LEU A 11 -23.18 17.75 -46.42
CA LEU A 11 -23.25 17.06 -45.14
C LEU A 11 -22.50 15.69 -45.17
N LYS A 12 -22.69 14.92 -46.27
CA LYS A 12 -21.93 13.66 -46.43
C LYS A 12 -20.41 13.87 -46.55
N ALA A 13 -19.98 14.94 -47.22
CA ALA A 13 -18.58 15.31 -47.30
C ALA A 13 -17.99 15.66 -45.93
N VAL A 14 -18.72 16.49 -45.16
CA VAL A 14 -18.31 16.86 -43.78
C VAL A 14 -18.22 15.61 -42.87
N LEU A 15 -19.21 14.71 -42.92
CA LEU A 15 -19.19 13.47 -42.15
C LEU A 15 -18.01 12.58 -42.53
N LYS A 16 -17.65 12.47 -43.80
CA LYS A 16 -16.48 11.73 -44.25
C LYS A 16 -15.18 12.37 -43.74
N ILE A 17 -15.07 13.69 -43.83
CA ILE A 17 -13.89 14.39 -43.29
C ILE A 17 -13.74 14.15 -41.79
N LEU A 18 -14.83 14.28 -41.03
CA LEU A 18 -14.82 14.00 -39.58
C LEU A 18 -14.43 12.54 -39.27
N ALA A 19 -14.98 11.58 -40.05
CA ALA A 19 -14.64 10.16 -39.87
C ALA A 19 -13.18 9.89 -40.18
N TYR A 20 -12.62 10.38 -41.29
CA TYR A 20 -11.22 10.21 -41.65
C TYR A 20 -10.27 10.92 -40.69
N SER A 21 -10.64 12.13 -40.24
CA SER A 21 -9.89 12.86 -39.21
C SER A 21 -9.88 12.09 -37.88
N GLY A 22 -11.03 11.55 -37.47
CA GLY A 22 -11.14 10.71 -36.28
C GLY A 22 -10.27 9.42 -36.36
N LEU A 23 -10.31 8.74 -37.51
CA LEU A 23 -9.48 7.57 -37.77
C LEU A 23 -7.98 7.92 -37.77
N GLY A 24 -7.60 9.03 -38.39
CA GLY A 24 -6.24 9.53 -38.39
C GLY A 24 -5.75 9.88 -36.97
N ALA A 25 -6.58 10.57 -36.19
CA ALA A 25 -6.27 10.89 -34.79
C ALA A 25 -6.13 9.61 -33.95
N ALA A 26 -7.03 8.63 -34.12
CA ALA A 26 -6.95 7.34 -33.42
C ALA A 26 -5.67 6.58 -33.78
N ALA A 27 -5.27 6.56 -35.05
CA ALA A 27 -4.02 5.92 -35.48
C ALA A 27 -2.79 6.59 -34.85
N VAL A 28 -2.72 7.92 -34.84
CA VAL A 28 -1.65 8.68 -34.19
C VAL A 28 -1.59 8.40 -32.69
N LEU A 29 -2.74 8.45 -32.00
CA LEU A 29 -2.81 8.14 -30.57
C LEU A 29 -2.37 6.71 -30.28
N THR A 30 -2.72 5.75 -31.12
CA THR A 30 -2.28 4.36 -30.99
C THR A 30 -0.76 4.24 -31.13
N VAL A 31 -0.16 4.91 -32.13
CA VAL A 31 1.29 4.91 -32.31
C VAL A 31 1.98 5.56 -31.09
N LEU A 32 1.53 6.71 -30.64
CA LEU A 32 2.07 7.40 -29.46
C LEU A 32 1.95 6.51 -28.21
N PHE A 33 0.84 5.82 -28.05
CA PHE A 33 0.64 4.88 -26.94
C PHE A 33 1.60 3.69 -26.99
N VAL A 34 1.80 3.10 -28.16
CA VAL A 34 2.78 2.01 -28.34
C VAL A 34 4.20 2.49 -28.04
N VAL A 35 4.58 3.66 -28.55
CA VAL A 35 5.90 4.28 -28.27
C VAL A 35 6.04 4.53 -26.76
N TYR A 36 5.03 5.05 -26.11
CA TYR A 36 5.01 5.24 -24.66
C TYR A 36 5.24 3.93 -23.92
N LEU A 37 4.51 2.85 -24.25
CA LEU A 37 4.68 1.54 -23.61
C LEU A 37 6.09 0.95 -23.84
N GLN A 38 6.64 1.11 -25.04
CA GLN A 38 7.98 0.64 -25.36
C GLN A 38 9.08 1.45 -24.67
N SER A 39 8.83 2.73 -24.37
CA SER A 39 9.78 3.57 -23.66
C SER A 39 9.86 3.28 -22.15
N ARG A 40 8.89 2.55 -21.60
CA ARG A 40 8.89 2.17 -20.18
C ARG A 40 9.89 1.03 -19.94
N PRO A 41 10.54 1.00 -18.76
CA PRO A 41 11.40 -0.12 -18.37
C PRO A 41 10.67 -1.46 -18.48
N ASP A 42 11.41 -2.53 -18.74
CA ASP A 42 10.83 -3.86 -18.74
C ASP A 42 10.47 -4.31 -17.32
N LEU A 43 9.47 -5.19 -17.24
CA LEU A 43 9.07 -5.77 -15.98
C LEU A 43 10.07 -6.87 -15.60
N GLU A 44 10.57 -6.78 -14.40
CA GLU A 44 11.45 -7.76 -13.79
C GLU A 44 10.62 -8.79 -13.01
N ILE A 45 11.24 -9.88 -12.61
CA ILE A 45 10.57 -10.98 -11.91
C ILE A 45 9.85 -10.53 -10.64
N TRP A 46 10.39 -9.57 -9.90
CA TRP A 46 9.75 -9.00 -8.70
C TRP A 46 8.55 -8.11 -8.97
N HIS A 47 8.32 -7.73 -10.23
CA HIS A 47 7.11 -7.02 -10.67
C HIS A 47 5.97 -7.96 -11.04
N THR A 48 6.30 -9.19 -11.46
CA THR A 48 5.34 -10.13 -12.07
C THR A 48 5.07 -11.38 -11.23
N THR A 49 5.91 -11.65 -10.21
CA THR A 49 5.71 -12.83 -9.36
C THR A 49 4.52 -12.61 -8.42
N ASP A 50 3.51 -13.46 -8.52
CA ASP A 50 2.43 -13.52 -7.54
C ASP A 50 2.91 -14.25 -6.27
N LEU A 51 2.71 -13.61 -5.12
CA LEU A 51 2.98 -14.18 -3.79
C LEU A 51 1.63 -14.51 -3.13
N ASP A 52 0.97 -15.55 -3.63
CA ASP A 52 -0.40 -15.95 -3.30
C ASP A 52 -0.58 -16.44 -1.85
N ALA A 53 0.51 -16.71 -1.15
CA ALA A 53 0.49 -16.99 0.28
C ALA A 53 0.17 -15.76 1.15
N GLU A 54 0.03 -14.56 0.55
CA GLU A 54 -0.16 -13.32 1.30
C GLU A 54 -1.47 -13.31 2.11
N PHE A 55 -1.42 -12.64 3.26
CA PHE A 55 -2.58 -12.49 4.13
C PHE A 55 -3.68 -11.65 3.48
N THR A 56 -4.90 -12.15 3.59
CA THR A 56 -6.13 -11.41 3.26
C THR A 56 -7.12 -11.51 4.42
N ARG A 57 -8.10 -10.62 4.49
CA ARG A 57 -9.20 -10.70 5.48
C ARG A 57 -10.01 -12.01 5.43
N ASN A 58 -9.90 -12.74 4.31
CA ASN A 58 -10.53 -14.06 4.14
C ASN A 58 -9.62 -15.21 4.59
N SER A 59 -8.38 -14.93 4.97
CA SER A 59 -7.46 -15.91 5.54
C SER A 59 -8.01 -16.47 6.86
N LYS A 60 -7.60 -17.68 7.21
CA LYS A 60 -8.09 -18.35 8.45
C LYS A 60 -7.43 -17.83 9.72
N ALA A 61 -6.44 -16.95 9.62
CA ALA A 61 -5.73 -16.41 10.76
C ALA A 61 -6.67 -15.59 11.66
N LYS A 62 -6.68 -15.92 12.95
CA LYS A 62 -7.55 -15.31 13.97
C LYS A 62 -6.77 -14.51 15.02
N ASN A 63 -5.45 -14.54 14.97
CA ASN A 63 -4.55 -13.88 15.90
C ASN A 63 -3.22 -13.55 15.23
N LEU A 64 -2.41 -12.74 15.92
CA LEU A 64 -1.11 -12.31 15.40
C LEU A 64 -0.18 -13.50 15.12
N SER A 65 -0.17 -14.54 15.96
CA SER A 65 0.70 -15.69 15.75
C SER A 65 0.40 -16.42 14.44
N GLU A 66 -0.87 -16.59 14.12
CA GLU A 66 -1.30 -17.18 12.84
C GLU A 66 -1.00 -16.26 11.65
N TYR A 67 -1.12 -14.95 11.82
CA TYR A 67 -0.69 -13.96 10.84
C TYR A 67 0.82 -14.08 10.55
N LEU A 68 1.66 -14.22 11.58
CA LEU A 68 3.11 -14.38 11.42
C LEU A 68 3.49 -15.70 10.73
N VAL A 69 2.71 -16.75 10.90
CA VAL A 69 2.88 -18.00 10.11
C VAL A 69 2.62 -17.76 8.62
N ILE A 70 1.59 -17.00 8.27
CA ILE A 70 1.33 -16.58 6.88
C ILE A 70 2.48 -15.72 6.37
N GLU A 71 2.93 -14.75 7.16
CA GLU A 71 4.09 -13.91 6.82
C GLU A 71 5.33 -14.79 6.51
N ASP A 72 5.62 -15.80 7.33
CA ASP A 72 6.72 -16.73 7.08
C ASP A 72 6.56 -17.51 5.75
N GLN A 73 5.35 -17.89 5.40
CA GLN A 73 5.06 -18.56 4.13
C GLN A 73 5.30 -17.64 2.93
N VAL A 74 4.87 -16.38 3.02
CA VAL A 74 5.10 -15.39 1.95
C VAL A 74 6.60 -15.15 1.74
N PHE A 75 7.39 -15.02 2.82
CA PHE A 75 8.83 -14.84 2.69
C PHE A 75 9.53 -16.09 2.14
N LYS A 76 9.09 -17.31 2.46
CA LYS A 76 9.57 -18.54 1.81
C LYS A 76 9.23 -18.57 0.32
N GLN A 77 8.03 -18.13 -0.04
CA GLN A 77 7.63 -18.02 -1.43
C GLN A 77 8.46 -16.97 -2.18
N LEU A 78 8.74 -15.82 -1.55
CA LEU A 78 9.65 -14.81 -2.09
C LEU A 78 11.05 -15.38 -2.36
N ASP A 79 11.60 -16.17 -1.43
CA ASP A 79 12.90 -16.81 -1.59
C ASP A 79 12.96 -17.67 -2.85
N THR A 80 12.01 -18.59 -2.99
CA THR A 80 12.01 -19.56 -4.10
C THR A 80 11.56 -18.97 -5.43
N SER A 81 10.66 -18.00 -5.42
CA SER A 81 10.04 -17.46 -6.62
C SER A 81 10.75 -16.23 -7.17
N VAL A 82 11.52 -15.52 -6.35
CA VAL A 82 12.25 -14.30 -6.76
C VAL A 82 13.74 -14.44 -6.50
N TYR A 83 14.19 -14.56 -5.25
CA TYR A 83 15.62 -14.56 -4.93
C TYR A 83 16.40 -15.66 -5.64
N ASP A 84 15.88 -16.89 -5.70
CA ASP A 84 16.57 -18.02 -6.35
C ASP A 84 16.64 -17.89 -7.88
N LYS A 85 15.90 -16.94 -8.47
CA LYS A 85 15.86 -16.71 -9.92
C LYS A 85 16.60 -15.46 -10.36
N VAL A 86 16.95 -14.57 -9.43
CA VAL A 86 17.70 -13.36 -9.74
C VAL A 86 19.19 -13.68 -9.81
N ALA A 87 19.85 -13.21 -10.87
CA ALA A 87 21.28 -13.45 -11.08
C ALA A 87 22.13 -12.78 -9.99
N ILE A 88 23.23 -13.45 -9.63
CA ILE A 88 24.27 -12.91 -8.74
C ILE A 88 25.42 -12.43 -9.60
N GLY A 89 25.91 -11.23 -9.37
CA GLY A 89 27.07 -10.73 -10.11
C GLY A 89 27.23 -9.20 -10.08
N PRO A 90 28.27 -8.68 -10.75
CA PRO A 90 28.60 -7.25 -10.70
C PRO A 90 27.47 -6.31 -11.15
N ALA A 91 26.64 -6.74 -12.10
CA ALA A 91 25.51 -5.96 -12.59
C ALA A 91 24.36 -5.82 -11.54
N HIS A 92 24.36 -6.66 -10.50
CA HIS A 92 23.30 -6.75 -9.50
C HIS A 92 23.77 -6.38 -8.08
N GLN A 93 24.92 -5.71 -7.95
CA GLN A 93 25.54 -5.38 -6.64
C GLN A 93 24.67 -4.54 -5.71
N VAL A 94 23.71 -3.79 -6.25
CA VAL A 94 22.78 -2.95 -5.50
C VAL A 94 21.31 -3.37 -5.68
N ASN A 95 21.05 -4.55 -6.26
CA ASN A 95 19.71 -5.06 -6.41
C ASN A 95 19.31 -5.82 -5.12
N ARG A 96 18.23 -5.39 -4.46
CA ARG A 96 17.76 -6.00 -3.20
C ARG A 96 17.38 -7.48 -3.32
N TYR A 97 17.06 -7.96 -4.53
CA TYR A 97 16.70 -9.37 -4.79
C TYR A 97 17.87 -10.23 -5.25
N SER A 98 19.06 -9.67 -5.43
CA SER A 98 20.26 -10.45 -5.72
C SER A 98 20.96 -10.83 -4.42
N ARG A 99 21.08 -12.13 -4.16
CA ARG A 99 21.66 -12.64 -2.92
C ARG A 99 23.10 -12.15 -2.72
N GLY A 100 23.37 -11.62 -1.52
CA GLY A 100 24.69 -11.10 -1.16
C GLY A 100 25.00 -9.73 -1.78
N SER A 101 24.05 -9.06 -2.42
CA SER A 101 24.20 -7.66 -2.83
C SER A 101 24.28 -6.73 -1.61
N LEU A 102 24.72 -5.48 -1.83
CA LEU A 102 24.75 -4.45 -0.80
C LEU A 102 23.35 -4.07 -0.27
N ALA A 103 22.32 -4.33 -1.09
CA ALA A 103 20.93 -4.05 -0.78
C ALA A 103 20.12 -5.31 -0.38
N ASP A 104 20.74 -6.47 -0.27
CA ASP A 104 20.09 -7.70 0.14
C ASP A 104 19.69 -7.66 1.63
N PRO A 105 18.37 -7.57 1.96
CA PRO A 105 17.95 -7.52 3.35
C PRO A 105 18.17 -8.84 4.08
N THR A 106 18.37 -9.96 3.38
CA THR A 106 18.64 -11.27 3.98
C THR A 106 20.09 -11.41 4.47
N ALA A 107 21.00 -10.59 3.93
CA ALA A 107 22.38 -10.50 4.39
C ALA A 107 22.55 -9.58 5.62
N MET A 108 21.53 -8.84 6.02
CA MET A 108 21.56 -7.98 7.20
C MET A 108 21.35 -8.82 8.47
N PRO A 109 21.90 -8.39 9.63
CA PRO A 109 21.73 -9.11 10.91
C PRO A 109 20.27 -9.35 11.29
N THR A 110 19.37 -8.47 10.87
CA THR A 110 17.92 -8.56 11.07
C THR A 110 17.20 -8.14 9.80
N ASN A 111 16.30 -8.97 9.32
CA ASN A 111 15.41 -8.61 8.19
C ASN A 111 14.23 -7.78 8.70
N TRP A 112 14.41 -6.47 8.72
CA TRP A 112 13.41 -5.51 9.18
C TRP A 112 12.22 -5.33 8.22
N ASN A 113 12.16 -6.08 7.15
CA ASN A 113 10.96 -6.15 6.29
C ASN A 113 9.82 -6.95 6.92
N ARG A 114 10.11 -7.69 7.99
CA ARG A 114 9.15 -8.51 8.73
C ARG A 114 8.54 -7.75 9.89
N SER A 115 7.38 -8.20 10.33
CA SER A 115 6.83 -7.77 11.62
C SER A 115 7.79 -8.12 12.75
N TYR A 116 7.89 -7.23 13.71
CA TYR A 116 8.73 -7.46 14.89
C TYR A 116 8.08 -6.92 16.15
N GLU A 117 8.45 -7.53 17.27
CA GLU A 117 7.98 -7.16 18.60
C GLU A 117 9.17 -6.86 19.52
N LEU A 118 9.16 -5.67 20.13
CA LEU A 118 10.14 -5.26 21.12
C LEU A 118 9.48 -5.28 22.51
N LYS A 119 9.77 -6.32 23.27
CA LYS A 119 9.15 -6.56 24.57
C LYS A 119 9.74 -5.68 25.66
N ALA A 120 8.90 -5.22 26.57
CA ALA A 120 9.32 -4.61 27.82
C ALA A 120 8.88 -5.52 28.98
N ASP A 121 9.72 -5.71 29.97
CA ASP A 121 9.44 -6.63 31.11
C ASP A 121 8.23 -6.21 31.93
N LYS A 122 8.06 -4.90 32.13
CA LYS A 122 6.92 -4.29 32.83
C LYS A 122 6.44 -3.10 32.01
N PRO A 123 5.66 -3.35 30.94
CA PRO A 123 5.30 -2.29 30.02
C PRO A 123 4.41 -1.22 30.68
N LYS A 124 4.75 0.04 30.47
CA LYS A 124 3.95 1.20 30.85
C LYS A 124 2.76 1.41 29.91
N GLY A 125 2.78 0.79 28.75
CA GLY A 125 1.78 0.82 27.70
C GLY A 125 2.27 0.00 26.51
N ALA A 126 1.39 -0.26 25.55
CA ALA A 126 1.80 -0.85 24.30
C ALA A 126 1.54 0.08 23.11
N VAL A 127 2.37 -0.04 22.08
CA VAL A 127 2.27 0.79 20.88
C VAL A 127 2.42 -0.06 19.63
N MET A 128 1.49 0.11 18.70
CA MET A 128 1.60 -0.42 17.35
C MET A 128 2.24 0.61 16.44
N LEU A 129 3.20 0.19 15.62
CA LEU A 129 3.85 0.99 14.59
C LEU A 129 3.36 0.53 13.22
N LEU A 130 2.79 1.46 12.43
CA LEU A 130 2.26 1.23 11.09
C LEU A 130 3.04 2.06 10.07
N HIS A 131 3.74 1.38 9.18
CA HIS A 131 4.58 2.00 8.14
C HIS A 131 3.78 2.60 6.98
N GLY A 132 4.45 3.30 6.07
CA GLY A 132 3.87 3.89 4.87
C GLY A 132 3.71 2.90 3.72
N LEU A 133 3.05 3.36 2.65
CA LEU A 133 2.92 2.63 1.40
C LEU A 133 4.29 2.44 0.74
N SER A 134 4.51 1.30 0.07
CA SER A 134 5.81 0.85 -0.47
C SER A 134 6.94 0.64 0.56
N ASP A 135 6.68 0.94 1.81
CA ASP A 135 7.64 0.85 2.92
C ASP A 135 7.58 -0.52 3.63
N SER A 136 8.29 -0.63 4.73
CA SER A 136 8.28 -1.80 5.62
C SER A 136 8.37 -1.36 7.08
N PRO A 137 8.24 -2.27 8.06
CA PRO A 137 8.40 -1.95 9.48
C PRO A 137 9.73 -1.25 9.84
N TYR A 138 10.73 -1.35 8.97
CA TYR A 138 12.03 -0.66 9.11
C TYR A 138 11.88 0.85 9.29
N SER A 139 10.96 1.50 8.58
CA SER A 139 10.85 2.97 8.57
C SER A 139 10.59 3.57 9.96
N LEU A 140 9.95 2.82 10.86
CA LEU A 140 9.67 3.23 12.23
C LEU A 140 10.55 2.54 13.29
N ARG A 141 11.59 1.77 12.86
CA ARG A 141 12.45 1.00 13.76
C ARG A 141 13.09 1.84 14.85
N SER A 142 13.76 2.93 14.47
CA SER A 142 14.46 3.79 15.46
C SER A 142 13.51 4.42 16.48
N LEU A 143 12.27 4.72 16.06
CA LEU A 143 11.23 5.17 16.99
C LEU A 143 10.80 4.03 17.91
N GLY A 144 10.60 2.83 17.38
CA GLY A 144 10.25 1.64 18.14
C GLY A 144 11.28 1.32 19.22
N GLU A 145 12.57 1.34 18.88
CA GLU A 145 13.68 1.13 19.81
C GLU A 145 13.68 2.17 20.96
N ARG A 146 13.40 3.45 20.63
CA ARG A 146 13.30 4.52 21.64
C ARG A 146 12.08 4.35 22.54
N LEU A 147 10.93 3.96 21.98
CA LEU A 147 9.71 3.70 22.74
C LEU A 147 9.91 2.50 23.68
N GLN A 148 10.54 1.42 23.21
CA GLN A 148 10.88 0.29 24.08
C GLN A 148 11.82 0.71 25.21
N ALA A 149 12.86 1.47 24.91
CA ALA A 149 13.79 2.00 25.93
C ALA A 149 13.07 2.90 26.96
N ALA A 150 11.98 3.57 26.56
CA ALA A 150 11.10 4.33 27.47
C ALA A 150 10.12 3.44 28.28
N GLY A 151 10.14 2.14 28.06
CA GLY A 151 9.32 1.15 28.77
C GLY A 151 8.01 0.81 28.08
N MET A 152 7.87 1.08 26.79
CA MET A 152 6.71 0.67 26.00
C MET A 152 6.94 -0.75 25.41
N HIS A 153 5.87 -1.54 25.34
CA HIS A 153 5.84 -2.75 24.55
C HIS A 153 5.49 -2.36 23.10
N VAL A 154 6.33 -2.74 22.14
CA VAL A 154 6.22 -2.25 20.75
C VAL A 154 5.94 -3.42 19.80
N LEU A 155 4.91 -3.29 18.98
CA LEU A 155 4.64 -4.15 17.83
C LEU A 155 4.74 -3.31 16.56
N ALA A 156 5.73 -3.59 15.71
CA ALA A 156 5.79 -3.05 14.36
C ALA A 156 5.26 -4.10 13.38
N LEU A 157 4.11 -3.79 12.78
CA LEU A 157 3.39 -4.71 11.92
C LEU A 157 3.81 -4.51 10.46
N ARG A 158 4.20 -5.59 9.77
CA ARG A 158 4.27 -5.60 8.31
C ARG A 158 2.83 -5.59 7.76
N MET A 159 2.52 -4.67 6.91
CA MET A 159 1.22 -4.70 6.21
C MET A 159 1.26 -5.69 5.04
N PRO A 160 0.15 -6.39 4.74
CA PRO A 160 0.04 -7.27 3.57
C PRO A 160 0.51 -6.57 2.28
N GLY A 161 1.22 -7.30 1.41
CA GLY A 161 1.79 -6.79 0.16
C GLY A 161 3.06 -5.96 0.30
N HIS A 162 3.56 -5.76 1.53
CA HIS A 162 4.75 -4.94 1.79
C HIS A 162 5.93 -5.78 2.29
N GLY A 163 7.15 -5.23 2.18
CA GLY A 163 8.38 -5.86 2.67
C GLY A 163 8.88 -7.05 1.84
N THR A 164 8.13 -7.52 0.85
CA THR A 164 8.42 -8.67 -0.01
C THR A 164 8.83 -8.25 -1.42
N ALA A 165 7.91 -8.25 -2.37
CA ALA A 165 8.11 -7.80 -3.74
C ALA A 165 7.07 -6.74 -4.12
N PRO A 166 7.42 -5.74 -4.97
CA PRO A 166 6.49 -4.70 -5.38
C PRO A 166 5.25 -5.22 -6.13
N SER A 167 5.30 -6.43 -6.71
CA SER A 167 4.13 -7.14 -7.25
C SER A 167 2.98 -7.24 -6.22
N GLY A 168 3.28 -7.37 -4.94
CA GLY A 168 2.26 -7.35 -3.90
C GLY A 168 1.39 -6.10 -3.92
N LEU A 169 1.93 -4.94 -4.36
CA LEU A 169 1.18 -3.70 -4.46
C LEU A 169 0.13 -3.70 -5.59
N THR A 170 0.23 -4.61 -6.57
CA THR A 170 -0.75 -4.70 -7.66
C THR A 170 -2.07 -5.34 -7.21
N SER A 171 -2.04 -6.13 -6.13
CA SER A 171 -3.18 -6.94 -5.65
C SER A 171 -3.66 -6.61 -4.23
N ILE A 172 -2.96 -5.76 -3.45
CA ILE A 172 -3.39 -5.39 -2.09
C ILE A 172 -4.81 -4.82 -2.08
N ASP A 173 -5.52 -5.08 -0.98
CA ASP A 173 -6.76 -4.37 -0.61
C ASP A 173 -6.53 -3.69 0.76
N TRP A 174 -6.91 -2.42 0.90
CA TRP A 174 -6.76 -1.69 2.16
C TRP A 174 -7.49 -2.36 3.34
N ARG A 175 -8.55 -3.13 3.05
CA ARG A 175 -9.31 -3.88 4.07
C ARG A 175 -8.50 -5.04 4.63
N ASP A 176 -7.61 -5.61 3.82
CA ASP A 176 -6.70 -6.66 4.29
C ASP A 176 -5.65 -6.07 5.23
N MET A 177 -5.15 -4.87 4.91
CA MET A 177 -4.28 -4.11 5.83
C MET A 177 -5.00 -3.77 7.14
N ALA A 178 -6.26 -3.30 7.07
CA ALA A 178 -7.06 -3.01 8.25
C ALA A 178 -7.33 -4.26 9.10
N ALA A 179 -7.57 -5.41 8.46
CA ALA A 179 -7.74 -6.70 9.15
C ALA A 179 -6.46 -7.13 9.88
N ALA A 180 -5.29 -6.95 9.26
CA ALA A 180 -4.01 -7.22 9.91
C ALA A 180 -3.78 -6.29 11.13
N VAL A 181 -4.15 -5.00 11.01
CA VAL A 181 -4.10 -4.05 12.15
C VAL A 181 -4.98 -4.53 13.30
N ASN A 182 -6.20 -5.03 13.03
CA ASN A 182 -7.06 -5.56 14.08
C ASN A 182 -6.39 -6.74 14.81
N LEU A 183 -5.82 -7.71 14.09
CA LEU A 183 -5.11 -8.85 14.72
C LEU A 183 -3.95 -8.39 15.61
N GLY A 184 -3.20 -7.41 15.16
CA GLY A 184 -2.09 -6.85 15.95
C GLY A 184 -2.57 -6.10 17.20
N MET A 185 -3.66 -5.32 17.08
CA MET A 185 -4.23 -4.60 18.23
C MET A 185 -4.86 -5.54 19.25
N ASP A 186 -5.53 -6.61 18.80
CA ASP A 186 -6.06 -7.65 19.69
C ASP A 186 -4.93 -8.33 20.46
N HIS A 187 -3.79 -8.60 19.83
CA HIS A 187 -2.61 -9.11 20.50
C HIS A 187 -2.09 -8.12 21.56
N LEU A 188 -1.92 -6.85 21.22
CA LEU A 188 -1.46 -5.84 22.17
C LEU A 188 -2.45 -5.67 23.34
N LYS A 189 -3.75 -5.76 23.10
CA LYS A 189 -4.77 -5.78 24.16
C LYS A 189 -4.60 -6.97 25.11
N GLN A 190 -4.31 -8.15 24.57
CA GLN A 190 -4.04 -9.33 25.40
C GLN A 190 -2.75 -9.17 26.24
N VAL A 191 -1.70 -8.56 25.66
CA VAL A 191 -0.44 -8.30 26.37
C VAL A 191 -0.63 -7.29 27.49
N MET A 192 -1.40 -6.21 27.25
CA MET A 192 -1.55 -5.10 28.19
C MET A 192 -2.71 -5.27 29.18
N GLY A 193 -3.70 -6.09 28.87
CA GLY A 193 -4.92 -6.13 29.69
C GLY A 193 -5.63 -4.78 29.67
N ASP A 194 -5.70 -4.12 30.82
CA ASP A 194 -6.33 -2.79 30.98
C ASP A 194 -5.32 -1.62 30.85
N GLY A 195 -4.06 -1.92 30.50
CA GLY A 195 -3.05 -0.91 30.30
C GLY A 195 -3.25 -0.12 28.99
N PRO A 196 -2.59 1.05 28.87
CA PRO A 196 -2.81 1.97 27.77
C PRO A 196 -2.27 1.43 26.44
N LEU A 197 -3.03 1.71 25.37
CA LEU A 197 -2.76 1.30 24.00
C LEU A 197 -2.63 2.50 23.07
N TYR A 198 -1.57 2.51 22.28
CA TYR A 198 -1.27 3.60 21.34
C TYR A 198 -1.01 3.05 19.94
N VAL A 199 -1.21 3.90 18.94
CA VAL A 199 -0.81 3.63 17.55
C VAL A 199 0.01 4.80 17.03
N VAL A 200 1.13 4.50 16.38
CA VAL A 200 1.91 5.46 15.60
C VAL A 200 1.81 5.05 14.15
N GLY A 201 1.28 5.93 13.30
CA GLY A 201 1.14 5.67 11.87
C GLY A 201 1.87 6.70 11.01
N TYR A 202 2.68 6.20 10.08
CA TYR A 202 3.34 7.00 9.05
C TYR A 202 2.61 6.86 7.72
N SER A 203 2.29 7.99 7.06
CA SER A 203 1.65 8.03 5.75
C SER A 203 0.37 7.16 5.73
N THR A 204 0.30 6.09 4.92
CA THR A 204 -0.83 5.14 4.87
C THR A 204 -1.09 4.48 6.22
N GLY A 205 -0.05 4.19 7.00
CA GLY A 205 -0.19 3.69 8.37
C GLY A 205 -0.94 4.67 9.26
N GLY A 206 -0.77 5.99 9.05
CA GLY A 206 -1.55 7.03 9.73
C GLY A 206 -3.03 6.99 9.36
N ALA A 207 -3.35 6.78 8.08
CA ALA A 207 -4.73 6.61 7.64
C ALA A 207 -5.38 5.36 8.25
N LEU A 208 -4.65 4.23 8.31
CA LEU A 208 -5.13 3.00 8.96
C LEU A 208 -5.35 3.20 10.47
N ALA A 209 -4.47 3.95 11.15
CA ALA A 209 -4.63 4.27 12.58
C ALA A 209 -5.92 5.07 12.84
N VAL A 210 -6.21 6.08 12.02
CA VAL A 210 -7.44 6.87 12.12
C VAL A 210 -8.67 6.02 11.79
N HIS A 211 -8.59 5.20 10.73
CA HIS A 211 -9.68 4.28 10.37
C HIS A 211 -9.99 3.31 11.52
N TYR A 212 -8.96 2.73 12.14
CA TYR A 212 -9.11 1.86 13.30
C TYR A 212 -9.84 2.58 14.45
N ALA A 213 -9.40 3.77 14.82
CA ALA A 213 -10.01 4.52 15.89
C ALA A 213 -11.48 4.88 15.63
N LEU A 214 -11.81 5.33 14.41
CA LEU A 214 -13.18 5.69 14.01
C LEU A 214 -14.12 4.47 13.99
N SER A 215 -13.64 3.31 13.51
CA SER A 215 -14.45 2.07 13.53
C SER A 215 -14.73 1.61 14.95
N GLY A 216 -13.74 1.65 15.84
CA GLY A 216 -13.87 1.22 17.23
C GLY A 216 -14.79 2.06 18.10
N LEU A 217 -15.18 3.28 17.67
CA LEU A 217 -16.12 4.10 18.43
C LEU A 217 -17.50 3.46 18.61
N ARG A 218 -17.86 2.54 17.74
CA ARG A 218 -19.15 1.80 17.77
C ARG A 218 -18.98 0.30 17.92
N ASP A 219 -17.77 -0.20 17.96
CA ASP A 219 -17.47 -1.61 18.12
C ASP A 219 -16.87 -1.87 19.52
N PRO A 220 -17.69 -2.37 20.47
CA PRO A 220 -17.21 -2.63 21.83
C PRO A 220 -16.21 -3.81 21.90
N SER A 221 -16.12 -4.64 20.87
CA SER A 221 -15.15 -5.72 20.81
C SER A 221 -13.75 -5.24 20.45
N GLN A 222 -13.64 -4.09 19.77
CA GLN A 222 -12.38 -3.51 19.34
C GLN A 222 -11.66 -2.84 20.53
N ALA A 223 -10.35 -3.05 20.63
CA ALA A 223 -9.54 -2.42 21.67
C ALA A 223 -9.52 -0.89 21.49
N ARG A 224 -9.84 -0.17 22.57
CA ARG A 224 -9.79 1.31 22.56
C ARG A 224 -8.37 1.80 22.64
N LEU A 225 -8.10 2.88 21.92
CA LEU A 225 -6.82 3.57 21.95
C LEU A 225 -6.84 4.69 23.00
N ASP A 226 -5.71 4.87 23.68
CA ASP A 226 -5.46 5.99 24.58
C ASP A 226 -4.78 7.19 23.90
N GLY A 227 -4.24 6.97 22.70
CA GLY A 227 -3.67 8.02 21.87
C GLY A 227 -3.20 7.55 20.51
N ILE A 228 -3.14 8.51 19.58
CA ILE A 228 -2.70 8.28 18.20
C ILE A 228 -1.60 9.29 17.88
N VAL A 229 -0.52 8.81 17.25
CA VAL A 229 0.51 9.68 16.68
C VAL A 229 0.52 9.51 15.17
N LEU A 230 0.39 10.60 14.44
CA LEU A 230 0.36 10.66 12.99
C LEU A 230 1.62 11.34 12.47
N ILE A 231 2.32 10.71 11.57
CA ILE A 231 3.51 11.25 10.91
C ILE A 231 3.21 11.37 9.43
N SER A 232 3.08 12.59 8.91
CA SER A 232 2.71 12.88 7.50
C SER A 232 1.60 11.95 6.98
N PRO A 233 0.43 11.90 7.66
CA PRO A 233 -0.59 10.89 7.35
C PRO A 233 -1.19 11.11 5.98
N ALA A 234 -1.46 10.01 5.26
CA ALA A 234 -2.12 10.02 3.95
C ALA A 234 -3.64 10.27 4.10
N ILE A 235 -4.00 11.48 4.52
CA ILE A 235 -5.38 11.94 4.68
C ILE A 235 -5.70 12.94 3.58
N GLY A 236 -6.77 12.72 2.79
CA GLY A 236 -7.18 13.62 1.72
C GLY A 236 -6.45 13.42 0.39
N VAL A 237 -6.21 12.18 -0.01
CA VAL A 237 -5.63 11.83 -1.31
C VAL A 237 -6.55 12.28 -2.44
N SER A 238 -5.97 12.88 -3.50
CA SER A 238 -6.71 13.42 -4.66
C SER A 238 -7.46 12.33 -5.44
N SER A 239 -8.69 12.66 -5.88
CA SER A 239 -9.51 11.80 -6.75
C SER A 239 -8.91 11.53 -8.14
N LEU A 240 -7.84 12.22 -8.53
CA LEU A 240 -7.14 11.95 -9.79
C LEU A 240 -6.53 10.54 -9.84
N ALA A 241 -6.29 9.91 -8.70
CA ALA A 241 -5.89 8.51 -8.60
C ALA A 241 -6.90 7.56 -9.27
N VAL A 242 -8.20 7.89 -9.24
CA VAL A 242 -9.27 7.05 -9.81
C VAL A 242 -9.12 6.88 -11.33
N LEU A 243 -8.69 7.92 -12.05
CA LEU A 243 -8.52 7.84 -13.51
C LEU A 243 -7.40 6.86 -13.91
N ALA A 244 -6.31 6.85 -13.17
CA ALA A 244 -5.19 5.92 -13.41
C ALA A 244 -5.61 4.46 -13.20
N VAL A 245 -6.55 4.19 -12.29
CA VAL A 245 -7.08 2.84 -12.03
C VAL A 245 -7.82 2.26 -13.23
N TRP A 246 -8.61 3.05 -13.93
CA TRP A 246 -9.28 2.59 -15.15
C TRP A 246 -8.27 2.22 -16.23
N GLN A 247 -7.20 3.00 -16.38
CA GLN A 247 -6.11 2.70 -17.31
C GLN A 247 -5.42 1.37 -16.94
N ALA A 248 -5.11 1.16 -15.66
CA ALA A 248 -4.47 -0.07 -15.19
C ALA A 248 -5.37 -1.31 -15.41
N ARG A 249 -6.67 -1.21 -15.10
CA ARG A 249 -7.64 -2.31 -15.32
C ARG A 249 -7.79 -2.67 -16.80
N LEU A 250 -7.83 -1.66 -17.66
CA LEU A 250 -7.84 -1.89 -19.11
C LEU A 250 -6.53 -2.54 -19.56
N GLY A 251 -5.42 -2.10 -19.01
CA GLY A 251 -4.10 -2.67 -19.25
C GLY A 251 -4.04 -4.15 -18.90
N HIS A 252 -4.47 -4.51 -17.70
CA HIS A 252 -4.55 -5.89 -17.24
C HIS A 252 -5.42 -6.75 -18.17
N PHE A 253 -6.62 -6.28 -18.51
CA PHE A 253 -7.53 -6.99 -19.43
C PHE A 253 -6.93 -7.20 -20.84
N LEU A 254 -6.07 -6.29 -21.29
CA LEU A 254 -5.40 -6.36 -22.60
C LEU A 254 -4.03 -7.05 -22.56
N GLY A 255 -3.58 -7.54 -21.38
CA GLY A 255 -2.24 -8.11 -21.20
C GLY A 255 -1.12 -7.08 -21.33
N LEU A 256 -1.39 -5.83 -20.97
CA LEU A 256 -0.45 -4.72 -21.00
C LEU A 256 0.03 -4.40 -19.56
N ASP A 257 0.70 -5.35 -18.93
CA ASP A 257 1.05 -5.35 -17.51
C ASP A 257 1.86 -4.12 -17.08
N LYS A 258 2.62 -3.49 -18.01
CA LYS A 258 3.32 -2.21 -17.72
C LYS A 258 2.37 -1.07 -17.32
N LEU A 259 1.08 -1.14 -17.67
CA LEU A 259 0.06 -0.16 -17.29
C LEU A 259 -0.42 -0.29 -15.84
N GLU A 260 -0.12 -1.40 -15.18
CA GLU A 260 -0.41 -1.59 -13.75
C GLU A 260 0.53 -0.77 -12.86
N TRP A 261 1.57 -0.21 -13.44
CA TRP A 261 2.61 0.52 -12.73
C TRP A 261 2.54 2.02 -13.01
N ASN A 262 2.54 2.82 -11.96
CA ASN A 262 2.73 4.27 -12.06
C ASN A 262 4.21 4.59 -12.35
N SER A 263 5.12 3.94 -11.61
CA SER A 263 6.56 4.03 -11.83
C SER A 263 7.22 2.66 -11.74
N LEU A 264 8.22 2.42 -12.59
CA LEU A 264 9.10 1.26 -12.59
C LEU A 264 10.51 1.78 -12.35
N LEU A 265 11.07 1.51 -11.19
CA LEU A 265 12.40 1.98 -10.76
C LEU A 265 13.24 0.77 -10.32
N PRO A 266 14.57 0.90 -10.34
CA PRO A 266 15.44 -0.12 -9.76
C PRO A 266 15.18 -0.32 -8.27
N GLU A 267 15.19 -1.58 -7.84
CA GLU A 267 14.98 -1.99 -6.46
C GLU A 267 16.33 -2.08 -5.74
N TYR A 268 16.85 -0.95 -5.27
CA TYR A 268 18.14 -0.85 -4.57
C TYR A 268 18.01 -0.51 -3.07
N ASP A 269 16.82 -0.17 -2.59
CA ASP A 269 16.59 0.04 -1.16
C ASP A 269 16.20 -1.30 -0.51
N PRO A 270 16.87 -1.76 0.55
CA PRO A 270 16.56 -3.02 1.22
C PRO A 270 15.16 -3.09 1.82
N TYR A 271 14.57 -1.95 2.15
CA TYR A 271 13.39 -1.87 3.00
C TYR A 271 12.21 -1.11 2.40
N LYS A 272 12.42 -0.47 1.24
CA LYS A 272 11.39 0.29 0.53
C LYS A 272 11.37 -0.08 -0.94
N TYR A 273 10.18 -0.21 -1.53
CA TYR A 273 10.05 -0.44 -2.97
C TYR A 273 10.35 0.84 -3.76
N GLY A 274 11.15 0.72 -4.82
CA GLY A 274 11.37 1.78 -5.79
C GLY A 274 10.18 1.91 -6.75
N SER A 275 9.62 0.77 -7.15
CA SER A 275 8.48 0.69 -8.07
C SER A 275 7.15 0.90 -7.35
N PHE A 276 6.17 1.51 -8.05
CA PHE A 276 4.89 1.88 -7.46
C PHE A 276 3.73 1.47 -8.36
N ALA A 277 2.88 0.56 -7.89
CA ALA A 277 1.70 0.09 -8.60
C ALA A 277 0.55 1.10 -8.51
N VAL A 278 -0.24 1.21 -9.58
CA VAL A 278 -1.44 2.07 -9.65
C VAL A 278 -2.47 1.65 -8.60
N ASN A 279 -2.67 0.33 -8.42
CA ASN A 279 -3.59 -0.19 -7.40
C ASN A 279 -3.25 0.31 -6.00
N ALA A 280 -1.97 0.41 -5.64
CA ALA A 280 -1.58 0.89 -4.32
C ALA A 280 -2.11 2.31 -4.03
N GLY A 281 -2.04 3.22 -4.99
CA GLY A 281 -2.63 4.56 -4.89
C GLY A 281 -4.16 4.53 -4.77
N ASP A 282 -4.84 3.65 -5.54
CA ASP A 282 -6.29 3.44 -5.44
C ASP A 282 -6.70 2.96 -4.05
N GLN A 283 -5.97 2.02 -3.47
CA GLN A 283 -6.29 1.49 -2.16
C GLN A 283 -6.16 2.55 -1.06
N VAL A 284 -5.15 3.42 -1.12
CA VAL A 284 -5.05 4.55 -0.20
C VAL A 284 -6.20 5.53 -0.40
N TYR A 285 -6.55 5.87 -1.65
CA TYR A 285 -7.71 6.71 -1.93
C TYR A 285 -9.00 6.12 -1.35
N ARG A 286 -9.27 4.82 -1.56
CA ARG A 286 -10.45 4.13 -1.00
C ARG A 286 -10.46 4.13 0.52
N LEU A 287 -9.30 3.95 1.15
CA LEU A 287 -9.17 4.06 2.60
C LEU A 287 -9.55 5.47 3.08
N THR A 288 -9.07 6.52 2.41
CA THR A 288 -9.40 7.90 2.79
C THR A 288 -10.89 8.23 2.59
N VAL A 289 -11.53 7.68 1.56
CA VAL A 289 -12.98 7.78 1.36
C VAL A 289 -13.73 7.09 2.50
N ALA A 290 -13.35 5.84 2.84
CA ALA A 290 -13.97 5.10 3.93
C ALA A 290 -13.80 5.81 5.30
N MET A 291 -12.63 6.41 5.54
CA MET A 291 -12.40 7.25 6.73
C MET A 291 -13.33 8.46 6.76
N SER A 292 -13.49 9.17 5.63
CA SER A 292 -14.36 10.34 5.53
C SER A 292 -15.82 9.97 5.84
N GLU A 293 -16.30 8.86 5.27
CA GLU A 293 -17.64 8.33 5.53
C GLU A 293 -17.85 7.97 7.01
N LEU A 294 -16.85 7.33 7.64
CA LEU A 294 -16.88 7.03 9.08
C LEU A 294 -16.89 8.32 9.91
N MET A 295 -16.06 9.29 9.58
CA MET A 295 -15.99 10.56 10.28
C MET A 295 -17.34 11.29 10.24
N ASP A 296 -17.97 11.36 9.07
CA ASP A 296 -19.30 11.94 8.89
C ASP A 296 -20.36 11.19 9.70
N ALA A 297 -20.31 9.85 9.72
CA ALA A 297 -21.23 9.03 10.49
C ALA A 297 -21.06 9.27 12.01
N ARG A 298 -19.80 9.32 12.50
CA ARG A 298 -19.48 9.56 13.92
C ARG A 298 -19.79 10.99 14.37
N SER A 299 -19.67 11.96 13.47
CA SER A 299 -20.10 13.34 13.71
C SER A 299 -21.61 13.42 13.89
N LYS A 300 -22.38 12.76 13.00
CA LYS A 300 -23.85 12.75 13.08
C LYS A 300 -24.39 12.03 14.31
N ASP A 301 -23.75 10.98 14.77
CA ASP A 301 -24.17 10.22 15.95
C ASP A 301 -23.57 10.73 17.26
N GLY A 302 -22.74 11.78 17.20
CA GLY A 302 -22.14 12.44 18.37
C GLY A 302 -20.95 11.68 18.99
N THR A 303 -20.56 10.52 18.45
CA THR A 303 -19.45 9.72 19.03
C THR A 303 -18.07 10.21 18.65
N LEU A 304 -17.95 11.12 17.69
CA LEU A 304 -16.66 11.66 17.23
C LEU A 304 -15.86 12.32 18.37
N SER A 305 -16.55 12.94 19.35
CA SER A 305 -15.92 13.52 20.55
C SER A 305 -15.23 12.51 21.47
N SER A 306 -15.48 11.22 21.26
CA SER A 306 -14.85 10.13 22.01
C SER A 306 -13.58 9.59 21.36
N LEU A 307 -13.10 10.20 20.28
CA LEU A 307 -11.78 9.87 19.72
C LEU A 307 -10.68 10.12 20.75
N PRO A 308 -9.65 9.26 20.80
CA PRO A 308 -8.50 9.50 21.66
C PRO A 308 -7.74 10.75 21.22
N PRO A 309 -6.89 11.32 22.09
CA PRO A 309 -5.99 12.41 21.72
C PRO A 309 -5.13 12.06 20.51
N ILE A 310 -4.97 13.01 19.58
CA ILE A 310 -4.17 12.84 18.36
C ILE A 310 -3.03 13.85 18.39
N LEU A 311 -1.80 13.36 18.22
CA LEU A 311 -0.60 14.16 17.96
C LEU A 311 -0.22 13.98 16.49
N ALA A 312 -0.16 15.06 15.73
CA ALA A 312 0.20 15.00 14.31
C ALA A 312 1.48 15.79 14.03
N PHE A 313 2.35 15.18 13.23
CA PHE A 313 3.54 15.80 12.66
C PHE A 313 3.37 15.88 11.15
N GLN A 314 3.48 17.07 10.60
CA GLN A 314 3.39 17.33 9.17
C GLN A 314 4.51 18.26 8.75
N SER A 315 5.10 18.02 7.57
CA SER A 315 6.03 18.98 6.98
C SER A 315 5.29 20.26 6.61
N GLY A 316 5.90 21.39 6.86
CA GLY A 316 5.34 22.70 6.47
C GLY A 316 5.66 23.09 5.02
N VAL A 317 6.40 22.23 4.28
CA VAL A 317 6.87 22.50 2.91
C VAL A 317 6.43 21.42 1.90
N ASP A 318 5.66 20.43 2.35
CA ASP A 318 5.09 19.37 1.49
C ASP A 318 3.69 19.78 1.01
#